data_288ebdcf8b92f6990d7aa78fc92c8dec
#
_entry.id   288ebdcf8b92f6990d7aa78fc92c8dec
#
_cell.length_a   1.000
_cell.length_b   1.000
_cell.length_c   1.000
_cell.angle_alpha   90.00
_cell.angle_beta   90.00
_cell.angle_gamma   90.00
#
_symmetry.space_group_name_H-M   'P 1'
#
loop_
_entity.id
_entity.type
_entity.pdbx_description
1 polymer ?
#
loop_
_entity_poly.entity_id
_entity_poly.type
_entity_poly.pdbx_seq_one_letter_code
_entity_poly.pdbx_strand_id
1 'polypeptide(L)'
;VRGKSPLGGGSRLTALVVAVILAAAGALVNWLQPSRQGGERPAERPGASAPAATGKSGAAPAGGVPAGSYTLTGMIVNVADGDTVTLRAPDGQRRIRMDSIDAPEEGHGADQPGQPYAEAARQHLASLVAGKTLTAQCYLKDQYGRDVCALILDDGRSANRLQVEAGYAWAYTARQGEYLNDKAMPDLQRQAKAAGRGLWAGKEPMQPWKWRYDCWRQRQCG
;
A
#
# COMPACT_ATOMS: atom_id res chain seq x y z
N VAL A 1 18.92 -59.13 39.54
CA VAL A 1 18.17 -60.00 38.65
C VAL A 1 17.88 -59.18 37.39
N ARG A 2 18.73 -59.21 36.46
CA ARG A 2 18.78 -59.89 35.14
C ARG A 2 17.45 -59.89 34.37
N GLY A 3 17.56 -59.33 33.15
CA GLY A 3 16.77 -59.68 31.99
C GLY A 3 16.69 -58.50 31.01
N LYS A 4 17.62 -58.34 30.10
CA LYS A 4 17.73 -58.76 28.68
C LYS A 4 16.72 -58.04 27.76
N SER A 5 17.33 -57.26 26.86
CA SER A 5 16.77 -56.88 25.54
C SER A 5 16.55 -58.12 24.64
N PRO A 6 15.81 -58.05 23.55
CA PRO A 6 16.47 -58.00 22.27
C PRO A 6 15.84 -57.05 21.25
N LEU A 7 16.69 -56.53 20.50
CA LEU A 7 16.90 -56.33 19.06
C LEU A 7 15.87 -56.95 18.09
N GLY A 8 15.63 -56.19 17.06
CA GLY A 8 15.20 -56.69 15.75
C GLY A 8 14.08 -55.81 15.17
N GLY A 9 14.23 -55.27 14.13
CA GLY A 9 14.58 -55.37 12.77
C GLY A 9 13.81 -54.27 12.09
N GLY A 10 14.27 -53.46 11.30
CA GLY A 10 14.93 -53.67 10.04
C GLY A 10 13.90 -53.70 8.92
N SER A 11 13.98 -52.80 8.04
CA SER A 11 13.70 -52.92 6.61
C SER A 11 12.73 -51.91 6.03
N ARG A 12 13.29 -50.95 5.30
CA ARG A 12 13.13 -50.85 3.83
C ARG A 12 11.77 -50.39 3.36
N LEU A 13 11.83 -49.21 2.80
CA LEU A 13 11.22 -48.81 1.53
C LEU A 13 11.64 -47.38 1.31
N THR A 14 12.78 -47.10 0.84
CA THR A 14 13.31 -46.98 -0.54
C THR A 14 12.25 -46.70 -1.58
N ALA A 15 12.37 -45.53 -2.10
CA ALA A 15 12.28 -45.16 -3.50
C ALA A 15 10.91 -45.32 -4.19
N LEU A 16 10.31 -44.18 -4.46
CA LEU A 16 9.72 -43.90 -5.77
C LEU A 16 9.72 -42.42 -6.01
N VAL A 17 10.90 -41.91 -6.29
CA VAL A 17 11.10 -40.72 -7.11
C VAL A 17 11.57 -41.26 -8.44
N VAL A 18 10.76 -41.23 -9.44
CA VAL A 18 11.17 -41.21 -10.86
C VAL A 18 9.99 -40.74 -11.71
N ALA A 19 10.21 -39.60 -12.34
CA ALA A 19 9.85 -39.30 -13.73
C ALA A 19 8.37 -39.20 -14.12
N VAL A 20 7.93 -37.93 -14.20
CA VAL A 20 7.21 -37.49 -15.39
C VAL A 20 7.84 -36.19 -15.86
N ILE A 21 8.95 -36.32 -16.53
CA ILE A 21 9.48 -35.32 -17.48
C ILE A 21 9.33 -36.00 -18.85
N LEU A 22 8.93 -35.19 -19.82
CA LEU A 22 8.78 -35.47 -21.25
C LEU A 22 7.36 -35.78 -21.71
N ALA A 23 6.67 -34.73 -22.14
CA ALA A 23 5.94 -34.65 -23.41
C ALA A 23 5.23 -33.32 -23.53
N ALA A 24 5.83 -32.31 -24.18
CA ALA A 24 5.18 -31.35 -25.06
C ALA A 24 6.23 -30.41 -25.67
N ALA A 25 7.08 -30.99 -26.47
CA ALA A 25 7.71 -30.27 -27.57
C ALA A 25 6.86 -30.55 -28.80
N GLY A 26 6.31 -29.49 -29.42
CA GLY A 26 5.69 -29.64 -30.72
C GLY A 26 4.44 -28.79 -30.93
N ALA A 27 4.58 -27.49 -31.12
CA ALA A 27 3.72 -26.70 -32.01
C ALA A 27 4.33 -25.30 -32.19
N LEU A 28 5.50 -25.28 -32.77
CA LEU A 28 6.02 -24.10 -33.46
C LEU A 28 5.63 -24.22 -34.94
N VAL A 29 5.45 -23.06 -35.56
CA VAL A 29 5.37 -22.83 -37.01
C VAL A 29 3.93 -22.80 -37.57
N ASN A 30 3.42 -21.64 -37.75
CA ASN A 30 3.02 -21.13 -39.06
C ASN A 30 2.01 -19.99 -38.93
N TRP A 31 2.44 -18.76 -38.99
CA TRP A 31 1.64 -17.64 -39.52
C TRP A 31 2.57 -16.48 -39.82
N LEU A 32 3.44 -16.73 -40.78
CA LEU A 32 4.12 -15.70 -41.57
C LEU A 32 3.66 -15.86 -42.99
N GLN A 33 2.68 -15.08 -43.41
CA GLN A 33 2.50 -14.74 -44.84
C GLN A 33 1.85 -13.36 -44.98
N PRO A 34 2.49 -12.45 -45.71
CA PRO A 34 1.88 -11.17 -46.10
C PRO A 34 1.10 -11.36 -47.42
N SER A 35 -0.19 -11.08 -47.42
CA SER A 35 -0.95 -10.94 -48.64
C SER A 35 -1.10 -9.47 -49.00
N ARG A 36 -0.35 -9.06 -50.01
CA ARG A 36 -0.61 -7.85 -50.81
C ARG A 36 -1.72 -8.13 -51.80
N GLN A 37 -2.72 -7.27 -51.82
CA GLN A 37 -3.55 -6.86 -52.97
C GLN A 37 -4.35 -5.68 -52.45
N GLY A 38 -4.28 -4.48 -52.90
CA GLY A 38 -4.41 -3.88 -54.24
C GLY A 38 -5.88 -3.65 -54.52
N GLY A 39 -6.39 -2.42 -54.40
CA GLY A 39 -7.74 -2.10 -54.89
C GLY A 39 -8.33 -0.83 -54.29
N GLU A 40 -8.16 0.28 -55.02
CA GLU A 40 -9.09 1.38 -55.29
C GLU A 40 -9.76 2.16 -54.12
N ARG A 41 -9.42 3.44 -54.06
CA ARG A 41 -10.23 4.51 -53.46
C ARG A 41 -11.48 4.79 -54.26
N PRO A 42 -12.59 5.13 -53.61
CA PRO A 42 -13.45 6.22 -54.01
C PRO A 42 -13.63 7.28 -52.92
N ALA A 43 -13.41 8.51 -53.37
CA ALA A 43 -14.05 9.78 -53.06
C ALA A 43 -14.63 10.08 -51.66
N GLU A 44 -14.13 11.19 -51.16
CA GLU A 44 -14.62 12.03 -50.05
C GLU A 44 -16.13 12.31 -50.13
N ARG A 45 -16.77 12.22 -48.97
CA ARG A 45 -17.92 13.06 -48.60
C ARG A 45 -17.66 13.72 -47.24
N PRO A 46 -17.88 15.03 -47.15
CA PRO A 46 -17.71 15.74 -45.89
C PRO A 46 -18.97 15.65 -45.04
N GLY A 47 -18.81 15.56 -43.74
CA GLY A 47 -19.84 16.01 -42.81
C GLY A 47 -20.41 14.95 -41.91
N ALA A 48 -19.89 14.88 -40.70
CA ALA A 48 -20.63 14.87 -39.44
C ALA A 48 -19.59 14.82 -38.30
N SER A 49 -19.32 15.97 -37.71
CA SER A 49 -18.61 16.07 -36.45
C SER A 49 -19.44 15.41 -35.35
N ALA A 50 -19.03 14.24 -34.94
CA ALA A 50 -19.47 13.69 -33.67
C ALA A 50 -18.82 14.50 -32.53
N PRO A 51 -19.55 14.91 -31.48
CA PRO A 51 -18.95 15.60 -30.36
C PRO A 51 -17.98 14.62 -29.66
N ALA A 52 -16.73 15.04 -29.57
CA ALA A 52 -15.75 14.42 -28.71
C ALA A 52 -16.31 14.40 -27.29
N ALA A 53 -16.62 13.22 -26.79
CA ALA A 53 -16.84 13.02 -25.36
C ALA A 53 -15.52 13.35 -24.65
N THR A 54 -15.39 14.59 -24.21
CA THR A 54 -14.39 14.98 -23.23
C THR A 54 -14.71 14.23 -21.95
N GLY A 55 -14.19 13.02 -21.84
CA GLY A 55 -14.03 12.35 -20.57
C GLY A 55 -13.20 13.28 -19.68
N LYS A 56 -13.86 14.02 -18.81
CA LYS A 56 -13.19 14.64 -17.67
C LYS A 56 -12.60 13.50 -16.86
N SER A 57 -11.36 13.15 -17.17
CA SER A 57 -10.47 12.55 -16.21
C SER A 57 -10.47 13.50 -15.03
N GLY A 58 -11.12 13.11 -13.95
CA GLY A 58 -11.07 13.84 -12.69
C GLY A 58 -9.65 13.80 -12.17
N ALA A 59 -8.81 14.71 -12.68
CA ALA A 59 -7.58 15.05 -12.02
C ALA A 59 -7.96 15.48 -10.61
N ALA A 60 -7.45 14.77 -9.62
CA ALA A 60 -7.51 15.23 -8.24
C ALA A 60 -7.06 16.69 -8.22
N PRO A 61 -7.75 17.56 -7.45
CA PRO A 61 -7.40 18.97 -7.42
C PRO A 61 -5.91 19.07 -7.09
N ALA A 62 -5.18 19.79 -7.94
CA ALA A 62 -3.77 20.14 -7.73
C ALA A 62 -3.63 21.17 -6.59
N GLY A 63 -4.31 20.91 -5.48
CA GLY A 63 -4.05 21.56 -4.20
C GLY A 63 -2.77 20.96 -3.66
N GLY A 64 -1.68 21.71 -3.66
CA GLY A 64 -0.43 21.29 -3.08
C GLY A 64 -0.64 20.76 -1.65
N VAL A 65 0.20 19.81 -1.23
CA VAL A 65 0.31 19.47 0.19
C VAL A 65 0.64 20.75 0.94
N PRO A 66 0.00 21.04 2.11
CA PRO A 66 0.32 22.21 2.88
C PRO A 66 1.82 22.32 3.17
N ALA A 67 2.37 23.53 3.10
CA ALA A 67 3.77 23.75 3.40
C ALA A 67 4.09 23.33 4.84
N GLY A 68 5.16 22.55 5.00
CA GLY A 68 5.69 22.19 6.31
C GLY A 68 6.52 23.31 6.93
N SER A 69 6.82 23.16 8.24
CA SER A 69 7.71 24.07 8.96
C SER A 69 9.19 23.85 8.60
N TYR A 70 9.55 22.64 8.19
CA TYR A 70 10.88 22.24 7.76
C TYR A 70 10.81 21.03 6.82
N THR A 71 11.90 20.75 6.13
CA THR A 71 12.00 19.60 5.23
C THR A 71 13.14 18.67 5.65
N LEU A 72 12.94 17.38 5.41
CA LEU A 72 13.99 16.37 5.51
C LEU A 72 14.08 15.67 4.14
N THR A 73 15.30 15.39 3.69
CA THR A 73 15.52 14.59 2.49
C THR A 73 16.37 13.39 2.85
N GLY A 74 15.96 12.20 2.41
CA GLY A 74 16.69 10.98 2.70
C GLY A 74 16.03 9.75 2.13
N MET A 75 16.71 8.62 2.27
CA MET A 75 16.25 7.33 1.80
C MET A 75 15.36 6.65 2.86
N ILE A 76 14.22 6.11 2.44
CA ILE A 76 13.37 5.28 3.31
C ILE A 76 14.04 3.92 3.48
N VAL A 77 14.50 3.63 4.68
CA VAL A 77 15.22 2.39 5.03
C VAL A 77 14.36 1.37 5.77
N ASN A 78 13.20 1.79 6.28
CA ASN A 78 12.24 0.89 6.91
C ASN A 78 10.81 1.44 6.80
N VAL A 79 9.84 0.56 6.66
CA VAL A 79 8.40 0.84 6.76
C VAL A 79 7.88 0.00 7.91
N ALA A 80 7.60 0.66 9.04
CA ALA A 80 7.23 0.00 10.28
C ALA A 80 5.77 -0.47 10.29
N ASP A 81 4.88 0.36 9.76
CA ASP A 81 3.45 0.13 9.65
C ASP A 81 2.87 0.95 8.48
N GLY A 82 1.55 1.06 8.38
CA GLY A 82 0.87 1.75 7.27
C GLY A 82 1.01 3.27 7.26
N ASP A 83 1.65 3.88 8.27
CA ASP A 83 1.83 5.33 8.36
C ASP A 83 3.10 5.77 9.11
N THR A 84 4.01 4.84 9.38
CA THR A 84 5.28 5.12 10.06
C THR A 84 6.46 4.54 9.29
N VAL A 85 7.43 5.37 8.98
CA VAL A 85 8.65 4.98 8.26
C VAL A 85 9.91 5.46 8.99
N THR A 86 11.06 4.88 8.61
CA THR A 86 12.38 5.41 8.99
C THR A 86 13.07 5.97 7.75
N LEU A 87 13.42 7.24 7.80
CA LEU A 87 14.17 7.96 6.78
C LEU A 87 15.62 8.12 7.24
N ARG A 88 16.57 7.74 6.39
CA ARG A 88 18.00 7.99 6.60
C ARG A 88 18.38 9.30 5.91
N ALA A 89 18.54 10.34 6.72
CA ALA A 89 19.04 11.64 6.31
C ALA A 89 20.58 11.70 6.50
N PRO A 90 21.27 12.74 5.97
CA PRO A 90 22.71 12.92 6.15
C PRO A 90 23.16 13.01 7.62
N ASP A 91 22.31 13.54 8.48
CA ASP A 91 22.54 13.74 9.91
C ASP A 91 22.07 12.55 10.79
N GLY A 92 21.58 11.46 10.17
CA GLY A 92 21.16 10.26 10.89
C GLY A 92 19.78 9.73 10.48
N GLN A 93 19.30 8.76 11.26
CA GLN A 93 17.99 8.18 11.03
C GLN A 93 16.90 9.00 11.73
N ARG A 94 15.80 9.21 11.02
CA ARG A 94 14.62 9.93 11.50
C ARG A 94 13.40 9.02 11.41
N ARG A 95 12.70 8.87 12.51
CA ARG A 95 11.42 8.17 12.52
C ARG A 95 10.31 9.16 12.18
N ILE A 96 9.59 8.87 11.11
CA ILE A 96 8.55 9.74 10.57
C ILE A 96 7.18 9.11 10.80
N ARG A 97 6.28 9.87 11.40
CA ARG A 97 4.84 9.60 11.43
C ARG A 97 4.19 10.39 10.30
N MET A 98 3.49 9.71 9.43
CA MET A 98 2.82 10.39 8.32
C MET A 98 1.68 11.28 8.83
N ASP A 99 1.71 12.54 8.42
CA ASP A 99 0.75 13.55 8.83
C ASP A 99 -0.64 13.31 8.26
N SER A 100 -1.66 13.78 8.95
CA SER A 100 -3.07 13.81 8.53
C SER A 100 -3.74 12.47 8.30
N ILE A 101 -3.05 11.36 8.49
CA ILE A 101 -3.59 10.00 8.31
C ILE A 101 -3.38 9.12 9.54
N ASP A 102 -4.16 8.04 9.64
CA ASP A 102 -3.99 6.99 10.64
C ASP A 102 -4.28 5.64 9.97
N ALA A 103 -3.30 4.75 9.96
CA ALA A 103 -3.40 3.44 9.33
C ALA A 103 -3.73 2.35 10.36
N PRO A 104 -4.26 1.19 9.91
CA PRO A 104 -4.48 0.06 10.80
C PRO A 104 -3.20 -0.32 11.56
N GLU A 105 -3.36 -0.64 12.82
CA GLU A 105 -2.27 -0.89 13.77
C GLU A 105 -1.62 -2.25 13.58
N GLU A 106 -0.29 -2.29 13.44
CA GLU A 106 0.46 -3.53 13.57
C GLU A 106 0.41 -4.06 15.01
N GLY A 107 0.46 -5.38 15.15
CA GLY A 107 0.47 -6.01 16.47
C GLY A 107 1.81 -5.91 17.18
N HIS A 108 1.78 -5.76 18.48
CA HIS A 108 2.94 -5.72 19.37
C HIS A 108 2.87 -6.77 20.48
N GLY A 109 2.41 -7.99 20.11
CA GLY A 109 2.24 -9.10 21.05
C GLY A 109 0.80 -9.32 21.49
N ALA A 110 0.60 -10.25 22.43
CA ALA A 110 -0.74 -10.69 22.86
C ALA A 110 -1.59 -9.57 23.46
N ASP A 111 -0.96 -8.61 24.11
CA ASP A 111 -1.64 -7.47 24.75
C ASP A 111 -2.04 -6.37 23.76
N GLN A 112 -1.43 -6.35 22.60
CA GLN A 112 -1.67 -5.38 21.53
C GLN A 112 -1.78 -6.12 20.19
N PRO A 113 -2.88 -6.84 19.96
CA PRO A 113 -3.08 -7.57 18.72
C PRO A 113 -3.18 -6.60 17.54
N GLY A 114 -2.74 -7.06 16.37
CA GLY A 114 -2.82 -6.31 15.12
C GLY A 114 -4.27 -6.08 14.70
N GLN A 115 -4.51 -4.95 14.08
CA GLN A 115 -5.78 -4.60 13.50
C GLN A 115 -5.93 -5.26 12.11
N PRO A 116 -7.14 -5.68 11.70
CA PRO A 116 -7.38 -6.12 10.33
C PRO A 116 -6.87 -5.09 9.31
N TYR A 117 -6.26 -5.57 8.24
CA TYR A 117 -5.62 -4.77 7.16
C TYR A 117 -4.30 -4.06 7.52
N ALA A 118 -3.73 -4.21 8.71
CA ALA A 118 -2.47 -3.58 9.09
C ALA A 118 -1.33 -3.95 8.11
N GLU A 119 -1.11 -5.23 7.89
CA GLU A 119 -0.09 -5.72 6.96
C GLU A 119 -0.33 -5.23 5.52
N ALA A 120 -1.59 -5.22 5.04
CA ALA A 120 -1.90 -4.71 3.71
C ALA A 120 -1.61 -3.21 3.58
N ALA A 121 -1.90 -2.42 4.63
CA ALA A 121 -1.57 -1.00 4.68
C ALA A 121 -0.06 -0.76 4.67
N ARG A 122 0.70 -1.54 5.45
CA ARG A 122 2.16 -1.50 5.48
C ARG A 122 2.77 -1.87 4.12
N GLN A 123 2.29 -2.95 3.49
CA GLN A 123 2.76 -3.37 2.16
C GLN A 123 2.47 -2.34 1.08
N HIS A 124 1.28 -1.73 1.09
CA HIS A 124 0.95 -0.67 0.16
C HIS A 124 1.88 0.54 0.34
N LEU A 125 2.10 1.01 1.57
CA LEU A 125 3.06 2.08 1.83
C LEU A 125 4.47 1.71 1.36
N ALA A 126 4.93 0.48 1.67
CA ALA A 126 6.24 0.00 1.24
C ALA A 126 6.39 0.04 -0.29
N SER A 127 5.36 -0.33 -1.05
CA SER A 127 5.37 -0.26 -2.51
C SER A 127 5.55 1.16 -3.05
N LEU A 128 5.08 2.15 -2.31
CA LEU A 128 5.20 3.56 -2.68
C LEU A 128 6.58 4.14 -2.35
N VAL A 129 7.18 3.78 -1.20
CA VAL A 129 8.30 4.54 -0.63
C VAL A 129 9.55 3.73 -0.30
N ALA A 130 9.50 2.40 -0.15
CA ALA A 130 10.64 1.61 0.32
C ALA A 130 11.86 1.75 -0.61
N GLY A 131 13.03 2.04 -0.03
CA GLY A 131 14.30 2.20 -0.75
C GLY A 131 14.41 3.47 -1.59
N LYS A 132 13.38 4.32 -1.63
CA LYS A 132 13.41 5.58 -2.38
C LYS A 132 13.98 6.71 -1.53
N THR A 133 14.68 7.64 -2.18
CA THR A 133 15.05 8.93 -1.59
C THR A 133 13.90 9.89 -1.81
N LEU A 134 13.36 10.44 -0.73
CA LEU A 134 12.16 11.27 -0.74
C LEU A 134 12.38 12.58 0.02
N THR A 135 11.53 13.55 -0.25
CA THR A 135 11.38 14.76 0.57
C THR A 135 10.21 14.59 1.53
N ALA A 136 10.47 14.76 2.82
CA ALA A 136 9.46 14.83 3.85
C ALA A 136 9.23 16.30 4.23
N GLN A 137 7.99 16.79 4.03
CA GLN A 137 7.56 18.10 4.50
C GLN A 137 6.99 17.93 5.91
N CYS A 138 7.68 18.46 6.92
CA CYS A 138 7.43 18.20 8.32
C CYS A 138 6.80 19.42 9.01
N TYR A 139 5.86 19.17 9.90
CA TYR A 139 5.08 20.20 10.59
C TYR A 139 5.53 20.40 12.04
N LEU A 140 5.79 19.30 12.74
CA LEU A 140 6.17 19.29 14.15
C LEU A 140 6.86 17.96 14.53
N LYS A 141 7.34 17.88 15.76
CA LYS A 141 7.68 16.61 16.41
C LYS A 141 6.58 16.22 17.37
N ASP A 142 6.21 14.93 17.36
CA ASP A 142 5.25 14.42 18.33
C ASP A 142 5.88 14.16 19.70
N GLN A 143 5.07 13.79 20.68
CA GLN A 143 5.50 13.50 22.04
C GLN A 143 6.47 12.31 22.17
N TYR A 144 6.61 11.51 21.11
CA TYR A 144 7.53 10.36 21.02
C TYR A 144 8.81 10.71 20.26
N GLY A 145 8.99 11.96 19.88
CA GLY A 145 10.14 12.46 19.12
C GLY A 145 10.13 12.12 17.64
N ARG A 146 9.01 11.60 17.07
CA ARG A 146 8.87 11.36 15.64
C ARG A 146 8.61 12.67 14.92
N ASP A 147 9.18 12.81 13.72
CA ASP A 147 8.86 13.91 12.85
C ASP A 147 7.49 13.63 12.17
N VAL A 148 6.53 14.56 12.29
CA VAL A 148 5.19 14.43 11.69
C VAL A 148 5.21 15.11 10.33
N CYS A 149 5.12 14.32 9.23
CA CYS A 149 5.44 14.82 7.90
C CYS A 149 4.49 14.27 6.80
N ALA A 150 4.39 15.03 5.72
CA ALA A 150 3.95 14.53 4.43
C ALA A 150 5.15 14.03 3.62
N LEU A 151 5.07 12.81 3.09
CA LEU A 151 6.10 12.22 2.22
C LEU A 151 5.78 12.54 0.77
N ILE A 152 6.69 13.21 0.09
CA ILE A 152 6.54 13.64 -1.30
C ILE A 152 7.38 12.73 -2.19
N LEU A 153 6.72 12.08 -3.15
CA LEU A 153 7.33 11.23 -4.16
C LEU A 153 8.02 12.07 -5.24
N ASP A 154 8.88 11.45 -6.04
CA ASP A 154 9.63 12.12 -7.12
C ASP A 154 8.72 12.78 -8.18
N ASP A 155 7.51 12.25 -8.36
CA ASP A 155 6.49 12.80 -9.25
C ASP A 155 5.63 13.92 -8.61
N GLY A 156 5.99 14.35 -7.40
CA GLY A 156 5.30 15.41 -6.66
C GLY A 156 4.03 14.97 -5.92
N ARG A 157 3.61 13.71 -6.04
CA ARG A 157 2.44 13.20 -5.30
C ARG A 157 2.78 12.94 -3.84
N SER A 158 1.79 13.04 -2.98
CA SER A 158 1.92 12.70 -1.56
C SER A 158 1.61 11.21 -1.32
N ALA A 159 2.55 10.48 -0.72
CA ALA A 159 2.32 9.11 -0.28
C ALA A 159 1.20 9.03 0.77
N ASN A 160 1.06 10.07 1.61
CA ASN A 160 -0.03 10.17 2.60
C ASN A 160 -1.41 10.15 1.90
N ARG A 161 -1.58 10.98 0.85
CA ARG A 161 -2.82 11.00 0.06
C ARG A 161 -3.07 9.67 -0.63
N LEU A 162 -2.04 9.06 -1.24
CA LEU A 162 -2.15 7.78 -1.92
C LEU A 162 -2.57 6.64 -0.98
N GLN A 163 -2.12 6.65 0.29
CA GLN A 163 -2.58 5.69 1.31
C GLN A 163 -4.08 5.80 1.56
N VAL A 164 -4.61 7.04 1.65
CA VAL A 164 -6.05 7.27 1.86
C VAL A 164 -6.85 6.96 0.60
N GLU A 165 -6.39 7.39 -0.57
CA GLU A 165 -7.04 7.15 -1.87
C GLU A 165 -7.17 5.65 -2.20
N ALA A 166 -6.14 4.87 -1.84
CA ALA A 166 -6.14 3.41 -2.00
C ALA A 166 -6.96 2.69 -0.92
N GLY A 167 -7.40 3.41 0.12
CA GLY A 167 -8.19 2.85 1.21
C GLY A 167 -7.37 2.08 2.24
N TYR A 168 -6.10 2.43 2.44
CA TYR A 168 -5.22 1.79 3.43
C TYR A 168 -4.93 2.68 4.66
N ALA A 169 -5.52 3.86 4.72
CA ALA A 169 -5.50 4.71 5.90
C ALA A 169 -6.78 5.53 6.00
N TRP A 170 -7.11 5.96 7.22
CA TRP A 170 -8.13 6.96 7.50
C TRP A 170 -7.54 8.36 7.43
N ALA A 171 -8.36 9.34 7.04
CA ALA A 171 -8.12 10.73 7.41
C ALA A 171 -8.16 10.83 8.94
N TYR A 172 -7.11 11.38 9.54
CA TYR A 172 -7.03 11.47 11.00
C TYR A 172 -7.88 12.62 11.54
N THR A 173 -9.16 12.35 11.74
CA THR A 173 -10.16 13.34 12.24
C THR A 173 -10.36 13.27 13.75
N ALA A 174 -9.64 12.40 14.47
CA ALA A 174 -9.67 12.37 15.92
C ALA A 174 -9.22 13.72 16.52
N ARG A 175 -9.56 13.96 17.78
CA ARG A 175 -9.23 15.20 18.48
C ARG A 175 -9.64 16.47 17.71
N GLN A 176 -10.83 16.45 17.11
CA GLN A 176 -11.38 17.57 16.32
C GLN A 176 -10.49 17.96 15.11
N GLY A 177 -9.65 17.04 14.63
CA GLY A 177 -8.77 17.28 13.48
C GLY A 177 -7.51 18.09 13.80
N GLU A 178 -7.07 18.11 15.05
CA GLU A 178 -5.84 18.80 15.50
C GLU A 178 -4.61 18.44 14.64
N TYR A 179 -4.53 17.17 14.20
CA TYR A 179 -3.41 16.67 13.37
C TYR A 179 -3.80 16.53 11.90
N LEU A 180 -4.88 17.14 11.46
CA LEU A 180 -5.34 17.12 10.08
C LEU A 180 -4.85 18.38 9.35
N ASN A 181 -3.57 18.45 9.01
CA ASN A 181 -3.02 19.59 8.25
C ASN A 181 -3.52 19.57 6.79
N ASP A 182 -3.53 18.43 6.14
CA ASP A 182 -4.05 18.26 4.77
C ASP A 182 -5.58 18.13 4.78
N LYS A 183 -6.28 19.22 4.50
CA LYS A 183 -7.74 19.29 4.50
C LYS A 183 -8.40 18.50 3.36
N ALA A 184 -7.64 17.99 2.40
CA ALA A 184 -8.16 17.14 1.33
C ALA A 184 -8.42 15.69 1.79
N MET A 185 -7.80 15.22 2.89
CA MET A 185 -7.87 13.84 3.33
C MET A 185 -9.29 13.31 3.56
N PRO A 186 -10.24 14.03 4.20
CA PRO A 186 -11.61 13.55 4.38
C PRO A 186 -12.33 13.29 3.06
N ASP A 187 -12.07 14.09 2.04
CA ASP A 187 -12.67 13.94 0.71
C ASP A 187 -12.12 12.72 -0.02
N LEU A 188 -10.80 12.51 0.05
CA LEU A 188 -10.14 11.32 -0.49
C LEU A 188 -10.66 10.05 0.19
N GLN A 189 -10.82 10.07 1.50
CA GLN A 189 -11.42 8.95 2.24
C GLN A 189 -12.86 8.66 1.80
N ARG A 190 -13.70 9.70 1.60
CA ARG A 190 -15.08 9.49 1.11
C ARG A 190 -15.09 8.83 -0.25
N GLN A 191 -14.19 9.23 -1.15
CA GLN A 191 -14.04 8.63 -2.48
C GLN A 191 -13.56 7.17 -2.40
N ALA A 192 -12.56 6.87 -1.57
CA ALA A 192 -12.07 5.52 -1.34
C ALA A 192 -13.19 4.61 -0.78
N LYS A 193 -13.95 5.12 0.19
CA LYS A 193 -15.09 4.42 0.79
C LYS A 193 -16.20 4.16 -0.22
N ALA A 194 -16.59 5.15 -1.00
CA ALA A 194 -17.61 4.99 -2.04
C ALA A 194 -17.23 3.98 -3.12
N ALA A 195 -15.93 3.85 -3.39
CA ALA A 195 -15.37 2.89 -4.35
C ALA A 195 -15.03 1.52 -3.74
N GLY A 196 -15.27 1.29 -2.44
CA GLY A 196 -14.98 0.03 -1.76
C GLY A 196 -13.50 -0.37 -1.78
N ARG A 197 -12.58 0.60 -1.75
CA ARG A 197 -11.14 0.33 -1.87
C ARG A 197 -10.53 -0.12 -0.56
N GLY A 198 -9.56 -1.04 -0.63
CA GLY A 198 -8.76 -1.48 0.51
C GLY A 198 -9.62 -1.94 1.68
N LEU A 199 -9.45 -1.35 2.85
CA LEU A 199 -10.22 -1.65 4.07
C LEU A 199 -11.74 -1.40 3.91
N TRP A 200 -12.15 -0.54 2.96
CA TRP A 200 -13.56 -0.25 2.70
C TRP A 200 -14.30 -1.35 1.91
N ALA A 201 -13.57 -2.37 1.42
CA ALA A 201 -14.18 -3.59 0.89
C ALA A 201 -14.76 -4.48 1.99
N GLY A 202 -14.29 -4.33 3.23
CA GLY A 202 -14.77 -5.03 4.41
C GLY A 202 -16.05 -4.41 5.00
N LYS A 203 -16.67 -5.15 5.93
CA LYS A 203 -17.79 -4.63 6.71
C LYS A 203 -17.24 -3.81 7.88
N GLU A 204 -17.65 -2.54 7.97
CA GLU A 204 -17.43 -1.65 9.11
C GLU A 204 -16.00 -1.66 9.68
N PRO A 205 -14.99 -1.24 8.90
CA PRO A 205 -13.62 -1.18 9.40
C PRO A 205 -13.51 -0.17 10.55
N MET A 206 -12.89 -0.60 11.66
CA MET A 206 -12.71 0.23 12.85
C MET A 206 -11.59 1.24 12.62
N GLN A 207 -11.74 2.47 13.12
CA GLN A 207 -10.69 3.47 13.07
C GLN A 207 -9.52 3.08 13.99
N PRO A 208 -8.25 3.33 13.61
CA PRO A 208 -7.08 2.93 14.40
C PRO A 208 -7.05 3.53 15.81
N TRP A 209 -7.45 4.80 15.98
CA TRP A 209 -7.54 5.42 17.31
C TRP A 209 -8.59 4.78 18.21
N LYS A 210 -9.70 4.25 17.65
CA LYS A 210 -10.67 3.45 18.38
C LYS A 210 -10.10 2.07 18.70
N TRP A 211 -9.41 1.44 17.76
CA TRP A 211 -8.73 0.16 18.00
C TRP A 211 -7.76 0.26 19.18
N ARG A 212 -6.88 1.28 19.20
CA ARG A 212 -5.96 1.51 20.33
C ARG A 212 -6.70 1.72 21.65
N TYR A 213 -7.86 2.39 21.63
CA TYR A 213 -8.64 2.62 22.84
C TYR A 213 -9.43 1.36 23.24
N ASP A 214 -10.28 0.83 22.37
CA ASP A 214 -11.20 -0.26 22.68
C ASP A 214 -10.45 -1.58 22.87
N CYS A 215 -9.59 -1.96 21.90
CA CYS A 215 -8.88 -3.23 21.94
C CYS A 215 -7.68 -3.20 22.90
N TRP A 216 -6.72 -2.29 22.74
CA TRP A 216 -5.49 -2.34 23.53
C TRP A 216 -5.67 -1.89 24.98
N ARG A 217 -6.44 -0.82 25.22
CA ARG A 217 -6.64 -0.29 26.59
C ARG A 217 -7.79 -0.97 27.32
N GLN A 218 -8.92 -1.20 26.65
CA GLN A 218 -10.11 -1.78 27.26
C GLN A 218 -10.18 -3.31 27.12
N ARG A 219 -9.27 -3.92 26.34
CA ARG A 219 -9.24 -5.37 26.05
C ARG A 219 -10.49 -5.87 25.30
N GLN A 220 -11.11 -5.01 24.50
CA GLN A 220 -12.32 -5.30 23.73
C GLN A 220 -11.95 -5.26 22.23
N CYS A 221 -11.40 -6.35 21.73
CA CYS A 221 -10.84 -6.43 20.36
C CYS A 221 -11.87 -6.82 19.29
N GLY A 222 -13.17 -6.89 19.58
CA GLY A 222 -14.23 -7.14 18.60
C GLY A 222 -14.50 -8.62 18.36
#